data_d76fcdbce99bd4e73506f13acd01a2c6
#
_entry.id   d76fcdbce99bd4e73506f13acd01a2c6
#
_cell.length_a   1.000
_cell.length_b   1.000
_cell.length_c   1.000
_cell.angle_alpha   90.00
_cell.angle_beta   90.00
_cell.angle_gamma   90.00
#
_symmetry.space_group_name_H-M   'P 1'
#
loop_
_entity.id
_entity.type
_entity.pdbx_description
1 polymer ?
#
loop_
_entity_poly.entity_id
_entity_poly.type
_entity_poly.pdbx_seq_one_letter_code
_entity_poly.pdbx_strand_id
1 'polypeptide(L)'
;MRYLFRTAPALVAAAFTAGLLVAVPAQAAPAADGLSDVNGDGYGDLVTASEATVAGVDGAGAVVVNTGSANGISAARTQVVSQNSAGVPGAAEKEDRFGSALATADLNGDGYTDVVAGTPREQVGDHVEGGSVTLLWGSKSGLSGGTTLHDPAPASGNHFGGHLAAGDFDGDGEPELAVGSQGSGVWIFDSLAKSGAGSHRELSTAIAPGSPDYYRSLTVGDFDGDGSDDLVVGGRYDEDGSYDGAALVHPSARDAYTVLPDEAPVAATGDFDNDGHDDLLLGSPDNDMVVAYAGSPGGLGTSARRTFTQDTPGVPGVTEPSDFFGEGVAAGDVNGDGYDDIAVGAEYETVGSVPNAGSVTILRGSPAGLTGTGAQAFHQDTAGVPGANEPYDRFGSAVRLTDTNRDGHADLAAGAPMENTSNGAVWSLRGSPTGVTSTQAVSFSAATAGLSKDPYQYFGRSFASGR
;
A
#
# COMPACT_ATOMS: atom_id res chain seq x y z
N MET A 1 32.73 30.07 -84.85
CA MET A 1 32.15 28.75 -84.81
C MET A 1 31.87 28.37 -83.35
N ARG A 2 30.59 28.43 -82.93
CA ARG A 2 30.20 28.10 -81.57
C ARG A 2 29.37 26.83 -81.62
N TYR A 3 29.82 25.73 -80.95
CA TYR A 3 29.05 24.52 -80.80
C TYR A 3 28.26 24.64 -79.49
N LEU A 4 26.92 24.47 -79.58
CA LEU A 4 26.00 24.36 -78.52
C LEU A 4 25.85 22.86 -78.19
N PHE A 5 26.17 22.48 -76.96
CA PHE A 5 25.80 21.15 -76.36
C PHE A 5 24.45 21.26 -75.64
N ARG A 6 23.47 20.51 -76.09
CA ARG A 6 22.19 20.29 -75.39
C ARG A 6 22.37 19.12 -74.47
N THR A 7 22.16 19.34 -73.19
CA THR A 7 22.03 18.29 -72.22
C THR A 7 20.53 17.92 -72.02
N ALA A 8 20.19 16.61 -72.17
CA ALA A 8 18.88 16.06 -71.88
C ALA A 8 18.75 15.76 -70.37
N PRO A 9 17.58 15.96 -69.75
CA PRO A 9 17.38 15.57 -68.34
C PRO A 9 17.10 14.05 -68.22
N ALA A 10 17.83 13.40 -67.32
CA ALA A 10 17.54 12.01 -66.91
C ALA A 10 16.37 11.99 -65.94
N LEU A 11 15.32 11.24 -66.29
CA LEU A 11 14.23 10.89 -65.36
C LEU A 11 14.72 9.83 -64.37
N VAL A 12 14.76 10.15 -63.07
CA VAL A 12 14.94 9.13 -62.01
C VAL A 12 13.55 8.69 -61.58
N ALA A 13 13.23 7.41 -61.89
CA ALA A 13 12.04 6.76 -61.38
C ALA A 13 12.30 6.27 -59.96
N ALA A 14 11.62 6.87 -58.94
CA ALA A 14 11.63 6.39 -57.56
C ALA A 14 10.61 5.23 -57.44
N ALA A 15 11.09 4.06 -57.17
CA ALA A 15 10.24 2.90 -56.84
C ALA A 15 9.82 3.03 -55.32
N PHE A 16 8.55 3.29 -55.08
CA PHE A 16 8.00 3.17 -53.75
C PHE A 16 7.74 1.66 -53.43
N THR A 17 8.54 1.11 -52.55
CA THR A 17 8.21 -0.16 -51.90
C THR A 17 7.21 0.12 -50.79
N ALA A 18 5.97 -0.34 -50.96
CA ALA A 18 4.97 -0.38 -49.89
C ALA A 18 5.42 -1.39 -48.83
N GLY A 19 6.03 -0.93 -47.76
CA GLY A 19 6.29 -1.74 -46.56
C GLY A 19 4.94 -2.05 -45.87
N LEU A 20 4.63 -3.35 -45.72
CA LEU A 20 3.55 -3.78 -44.82
C LEU A 20 3.94 -3.36 -43.39
N LEU A 21 3.27 -2.34 -42.85
CA LEU A 21 3.26 -2.06 -41.42
C LEU A 21 2.44 -3.18 -40.75
N VAL A 22 3.12 -4.18 -40.22
CA VAL A 22 2.53 -5.10 -39.24
C VAL A 22 2.27 -4.23 -38.00
N ALA A 23 1.00 -4.00 -37.67
CA ALA A 23 0.63 -3.38 -36.41
C ALA A 23 1.06 -4.33 -35.29
N VAL A 24 2.15 -4.00 -34.59
CA VAL A 24 2.48 -4.59 -33.31
C VAL A 24 1.32 -4.20 -32.38
N PRO A 25 0.66 -5.16 -31.68
CA PRO A 25 -0.31 -4.78 -30.66
C PRO A 25 0.38 -3.82 -29.70
N ALA A 26 -0.27 -2.71 -29.40
CA ALA A 26 0.22 -1.77 -28.42
C ALA A 26 0.34 -2.57 -27.09
N GLN A 27 1.58 -2.81 -26.67
CA GLN A 27 1.86 -3.29 -25.33
C GLN A 27 1.33 -2.21 -24.39
N ALA A 28 0.53 -2.59 -23.41
CA ALA A 28 0.11 -1.67 -22.38
C ALA A 28 1.37 -1.01 -21.82
N ALA A 29 1.35 0.31 -21.67
CA ALA A 29 2.45 0.99 -20.99
C ALA A 29 2.56 0.33 -19.60
N PRO A 30 3.78 0.09 -19.09
CA PRO A 30 3.94 -0.35 -17.72
C PRO A 30 3.12 0.58 -16.83
N ALA A 31 2.45 0.02 -15.83
CA ALA A 31 1.73 0.81 -14.83
C ALA A 31 2.69 1.90 -14.32
N ALA A 32 2.22 3.13 -14.24
CA ALA A 32 3.04 4.19 -13.66
C ALA A 32 3.34 3.76 -12.21
N ASP A 33 4.61 3.83 -11.83
CA ASP A 33 5.09 3.42 -10.51
C ASP A 33 4.15 3.94 -9.41
N GLY A 34 3.69 3.04 -8.54
CA GLY A 34 2.83 3.35 -7.41
C GLY A 34 1.30 3.33 -7.65
N LEU A 35 0.81 3.06 -8.85
CA LEU A 35 -0.63 2.97 -9.12
C LEU A 35 -1.14 1.53 -8.99
N SER A 36 -2.06 1.29 -8.04
CA SER A 36 -2.82 0.05 -7.99
C SER A 36 -3.92 0.07 -9.05
N ASP A 37 -3.60 -0.20 -10.33
CA ASP A 37 -4.55 -0.23 -11.45
C ASP A 37 -4.93 -1.68 -11.79
N VAL A 38 -5.92 -2.22 -11.08
CA VAL A 38 -6.34 -3.63 -11.21
C VAL A 38 -7.09 -3.91 -12.52
N ASN A 39 -7.58 -2.87 -13.19
CA ASN A 39 -8.38 -3.01 -14.42
C ASN A 39 -7.67 -2.50 -15.69
N GLY A 40 -6.48 -1.90 -15.58
CA GLY A 40 -5.65 -1.41 -16.67
C GLY A 40 -6.25 -0.19 -17.39
N ASP A 41 -7.07 0.63 -16.70
CA ASP A 41 -7.68 1.81 -17.31
C ASP A 41 -6.87 3.09 -17.11
N GLY A 42 -5.76 3.01 -16.37
CA GLY A 42 -4.79 4.06 -16.14
C GLY A 42 -5.15 5.00 -14.99
N TYR A 43 -6.13 4.66 -14.17
CA TYR A 43 -6.49 5.36 -12.94
C TYR A 43 -6.11 4.49 -11.73
N GLY A 44 -5.57 5.09 -10.69
CA GLY A 44 -5.29 4.36 -9.45
C GLY A 44 -6.56 3.84 -8.79
N ASP A 45 -6.56 2.57 -8.41
CA ASP A 45 -7.67 1.92 -7.70
C ASP A 45 -7.38 1.88 -6.20
N LEU A 46 -8.41 1.96 -5.38
CA LEU A 46 -8.30 1.79 -3.94
C LEU A 46 -8.69 0.38 -3.54
N VAL A 47 -7.73 -0.36 -2.99
CA VAL A 47 -7.93 -1.72 -2.47
C VAL A 47 -7.97 -1.69 -0.95
N THR A 48 -9.08 -2.14 -0.38
CA THR A 48 -9.40 -2.00 1.04
C THR A 48 -9.78 -3.34 1.65
N ALA A 49 -9.36 -3.59 2.88
CA ALA A 49 -9.79 -4.75 3.66
C ALA A 49 -11.07 -4.49 4.46
N SER A 50 -11.80 -5.58 4.71
CA SER A 50 -12.95 -5.59 5.63
C SER A 50 -13.03 -6.95 6.33
N GLU A 51 -13.29 -6.99 7.64
CA GLU A 51 -13.60 -8.23 8.37
C GLU A 51 -15.05 -8.68 8.08
N ALA A 52 -15.48 -8.60 6.85
CA ALA A 52 -16.86 -8.72 6.42
C ALA A 52 -17.53 -10.04 6.82
N THR A 53 -18.83 -9.96 7.11
CA THR A 53 -19.71 -11.12 7.11
C THR A 53 -20.01 -11.52 5.66
N VAL A 54 -19.58 -12.70 5.24
CA VAL A 54 -19.73 -13.23 3.89
C VAL A 54 -20.73 -14.39 3.90
N ALA A 55 -21.84 -14.27 3.18
CA ALA A 55 -22.90 -15.27 3.10
C ALA A 55 -23.43 -15.74 4.49
N GLY A 56 -23.41 -14.86 5.49
CA GLY A 56 -23.84 -15.15 6.87
C GLY A 56 -22.75 -15.77 7.74
N VAL A 57 -21.51 -15.78 7.28
CA VAL A 57 -20.34 -16.23 8.05
C VAL A 57 -19.60 -15.01 8.60
N ASP A 58 -19.62 -14.82 9.91
CA ASP A 58 -19.06 -13.67 10.60
C ASP A 58 -17.52 -13.67 10.52
N GLY A 59 -16.93 -12.50 10.24
CA GLY A 59 -15.49 -12.33 10.24
C GLY A 59 -14.74 -13.11 9.15
N ALA A 60 -15.46 -13.62 8.15
CA ALA A 60 -14.83 -14.35 7.04
C ALA A 60 -13.86 -13.48 6.23
N GLY A 61 -14.13 -12.18 6.15
CA GLY A 61 -13.29 -11.22 5.47
C GLY A 61 -13.59 -11.04 3.98
N ALA A 62 -13.26 -9.85 3.47
CA ALA A 62 -13.38 -9.51 2.07
C ALA A 62 -12.39 -8.42 1.64
N VAL A 63 -11.97 -8.48 0.40
CA VAL A 63 -11.25 -7.42 -0.31
C VAL A 63 -12.25 -6.58 -1.08
N VAL A 64 -12.16 -5.27 -0.95
CA VAL A 64 -13.00 -4.31 -1.66
C VAL A 64 -12.13 -3.46 -2.57
N VAL A 65 -12.40 -3.48 -3.87
CA VAL A 65 -11.74 -2.63 -4.85
C VAL A 65 -12.69 -1.54 -5.30
N ASN A 66 -12.31 -0.29 -5.11
CA ASN A 66 -12.99 0.87 -5.66
C ASN A 66 -12.18 1.41 -6.84
N THR A 67 -12.68 1.22 -8.06
CA THR A 67 -11.92 1.63 -9.25
C THR A 67 -11.93 3.13 -9.46
N GLY A 68 -10.77 3.66 -9.82
CA GLY A 68 -10.53 5.05 -10.14
C GLY A 68 -11.25 5.53 -11.39
N SER A 69 -11.19 6.80 -11.65
CA SER A 69 -11.73 7.44 -12.88
C SER A 69 -11.34 8.91 -12.91
N ALA A 70 -11.53 9.59 -14.04
CA ALA A 70 -11.38 11.05 -14.14
C ALA A 70 -12.13 11.86 -13.05
N ASN A 71 -13.08 11.24 -12.34
CA ASN A 71 -13.76 11.82 -11.18
C ASN A 71 -13.33 11.15 -9.86
N GLY A 72 -12.21 10.40 -9.85
CA GLY A 72 -11.70 9.61 -8.73
C GLY A 72 -12.55 8.41 -8.40
N ILE A 73 -12.45 7.93 -7.17
CA ILE A 73 -13.20 6.75 -6.70
C ILE A 73 -14.65 7.07 -6.33
N SER A 74 -15.50 6.05 -6.39
CA SER A 74 -16.91 6.16 -5.94
C SER A 74 -17.46 4.80 -5.55
N ALA A 75 -18.45 4.76 -4.67
CA ALA A 75 -19.15 3.53 -4.30
C ALA A 75 -19.86 2.83 -5.47
N ALA A 76 -20.12 3.54 -6.58
CA ALA A 76 -20.78 2.95 -7.77
C ALA A 76 -19.85 2.04 -8.59
N ARG A 77 -18.54 2.07 -8.33
CA ARG A 77 -17.52 1.29 -9.03
C ARG A 77 -16.77 0.42 -8.03
N THR A 78 -17.51 -0.41 -7.34
CA THR A 78 -16.97 -1.27 -6.29
C THR A 78 -17.07 -2.72 -6.71
N GLN A 79 -15.99 -3.47 -6.50
CA GLN A 79 -15.95 -4.92 -6.55
C GLN A 79 -15.66 -5.47 -5.16
N VAL A 80 -16.44 -6.43 -4.69
CA VAL A 80 -16.20 -7.17 -3.45
C VAL A 80 -15.75 -8.59 -3.79
N VAL A 81 -14.61 -8.99 -3.25
CA VAL A 81 -14.01 -10.31 -3.47
C VAL A 81 -13.81 -11.00 -2.14
N SER A 82 -14.21 -12.27 -2.05
CA SER A 82 -14.05 -13.12 -0.88
C SER A 82 -13.69 -14.54 -1.31
N GLN A 83 -13.38 -15.42 -0.39
CA GLN A 83 -13.17 -16.85 -0.70
C GLN A 83 -14.38 -17.53 -1.35
N ASN A 84 -15.59 -16.97 -1.21
CA ASN A 84 -16.78 -17.45 -1.92
C ASN A 84 -16.97 -16.89 -3.33
N SER A 85 -16.09 -16.00 -3.79
CA SER A 85 -16.13 -15.44 -5.15
C SER A 85 -15.72 -16.47 -6.19
N ALA A 86 -16.33 -16.40 -7.38
CA ALA A 86 -16.09 -17.38 -8.44
C ALA A 86 -14.60 -17.44 -8.84
N GLY A 87 -14.01 -18.62 -8.78
CA GLY A 87 -12.61 -18.86 -9.14
C GLY A 87 -11.59 -18.45 -8.06
N VAL A 88 -12.03 -17.93 -6.91
CA VAL A 88 -11.17 -17.72 -5.75
C VAL A 88 -11.09 -19.03 -4.96
N PRO A 89 -9.88 -19.52 -4.61
CA PRO A 89 -9.71 -20.73 -3.82
C PRO A 89 -10.16 -20.55 -2.37
N GLY A 90 -10.49 -21.66 -1.71
CA GLY A 90 -10.93 -21.69 -0.31
C GLY A 90 -12.45 -21.64 -0.17
N ALA A 91 -12.91 -21.39 1.02
CA ALA A 91 -14.30 -21.16 1.38
C ALA A 91 -14.32 -20.20 2.58
N ALA A 92 -15.27 -19.27 2.61
CA ALA A 92 -15.41 -18.36 3.73
C ALA A 92 -15.76 -19.12 5.02
N GLU A 93 -14.90 -19.07 6.01
CA GLU A 93 -15.06 -19.66 7.34
C GLU A 93 -15.08 -18.56 8.41
N LYS A 94 -15.53 -18.92 9.61
CA LYS A 94 -15.72 -17.93 10.66
C LYS A 94 -14.38 -17.42 11.19
N GLU A 95 -14.20 -16.10 11.15
CA GLU A 95 -13.01 -15.39 11.66
C GLU A 95 -11.72 -15.68 10.90
N ASP A 96 -11.78 -16.19 9.66
CA ASP A 96 -10.61 -16.38 8.79
C ASP A 96 -9.92 -15.06 8.44
N ARG A 97 -10.71 -13.99 8.33
CA ARG A 97 -10.26 -12.63 8.03
C ARG A 97 -9.52 -12.53 6.68
N PHE A 98 -10.10 -13.11 5.62
CA PHE A 98 -9.58 -12.99 4.27
C PHE A 98 -9.36 -11.52 3.89
N GLY A 99 -8.15 -11.19 3.45
CA GLY A 99 -7.72 -9.86 3.10
C GLY A 99 -7.27 -9.00 4.28
N SER A 100 -7.03 -9.56 5.48
CA SER A 100 -6.56 -8.76 6.63
C SER A 100 -5.18 -8.13 6.41
N ALA A 101 -4.33 -8.72 5.59
CA ALA A 101 -3.13 -8.12 5.03
C ALA A 101 -3.27 -8.07 3.50
N LEU A 102 -2.84 -6.97 2.88
CA LEU A 102 -2.96 -6.73 1.46
C LEU A 102 -1.64 -6.17 0.91
N ALA A 103 -1.26 -6.64 -0.29
CA ALA A 103 -0.23 -6.02 -1.12
C ALA A 103 -0.69 -5.98 -2.57
N THR A 104 -0.14 -5.08 -3.38
CA THR A 104 -0.47 -4.93 -4.81
C THR A 104 0.79 -4.82 -5.65
N ALA A 105 0.83 -5.55 -6.77
CA ALA A 105 1.84 -5.46 -7.82
C ALA A 105 1.33 -6.17 -9.07
N ASP A 106 1.94 -5.94 -10.24
CA ASP A 106 1.74 -6.77 -11.43
C ASP A 106 2.63 -8.02 -11.31
N LEU A 107 2.17 -9.04 -10.57
CA LEU A 107 2.95 -10.21 -10.19
C LEU A 107 3.22 -11.18 -11.36
N ASN A 108 2.48 -11.06 -12.44
CA ASN A 108 2.56 -11.98 -13.58
C ASN A 108 2.94 -11.29 -14.90
N GLY A 109 3.24 -9.98 -14.86
CA GLY A 109 3.69 -9.17 -16.00
C GLY A 109 2.63 -8.99 -17.09
N ASP A 110 1.33 -9.08 -16.77
CA ASP A 110 0.26 -8.98 -17.77
C ASP A 110 -0.31 -7.56 -17.94
N GLY A 111 0.22 -6.58 -17.18
CA GLY A 111 -0.12 -5.16 -17.24
C GLY A 111 -1.35 -4.77 -16.41
N TYR A 112 -1.83 -5.65 -15.55
CA TYR A 112 -2.88 -5.39 -14.57
C TYR A 112 -2.32 -5.58 -13.18
N THR A 113 -2.62 -4.67 -12.27
CA THR A 113 -2.23 -4.86 -10.88
C THR A 113 -2.99 -6.04 -10.26
N ASP A 114 -2.26 -7.00 -9.71
CA ASP A 114 -2.78 -8.10 -8.92
C ASP A 114 -2.89 -7.70 -7.46
N VAL A 115 -3.75 -8.40 -6.70
CA VAL A 115 -3.91 -8.17 -5.26
C VAL A 115 -3.55 -9.44 -4.50
N VAL A 116 -2.64 -9.32 -3.56
CA VAL A 116 -2.30 -10.37 -2.61
C VAL A 116 -3.15 -10.21 -1.36
N ALA A 117 -3.91 -11.25 -1.01
CA ALA A 117 -4.78 -11.27 0.15
C ALA A 117 -4.33 -12.33 1.16
N GLY A 118 -3.92 -11.89 2.34
CA GLY A 118 -3.58 -12.76 3.46
C GLY A 118 -4.82 -13.19 4.25
N THR A 119 -4.83 -14.44 4.69
CA THR A 119 -5.88 -15.04 5.52
C THR A 119 -5.20 -15.73 6.72
N PRO A 120 -4.67 -14.95 7.68
CA PRO A 120 -3.78 -15.50 8.71
C PRO A 120 -4.44 -16.48 9.68
N ARG A 121 -5.76 -16.49 9.77
CA ARG A 121 -6.50 -17.41 10.65
C ARG A 121 -7.10 -18.62 9.94
N GLU A 122 -6.86 -18.76 8.64
CA GLU A 122 -7.26 -19.93 7.86
C GLU A 122 -6.75 -21.22 8.49
N GLN A 123 -7.61 -22.22 8.63
CA GLN A 123 -7.19 -23.56 8.98
C GLN A 123 -6.70 -24.29 7.74
N VAL A 124 -5.42 -24.69 7.71
CA VAL A 124 -4.81 -25.41 6.59
C VAL A 124 -4.55 -26.87 6.97
N GLY A 125 -5.40 -27.77 6.52
CA GLY A 125 -5.34 -29.18 6.90
C GLY A 125 -5.55 -29.37 8.41
N ASP A 126 -4.54 -29.94 9.11
CA ASP A 126 -4.58 -30.14 10.58
C ASP A 126 -4.02 -28.93 11.35
N HIS A 127 -3.58 -27.86 10.67
CA HIS A 127 -2.97 -26.68 11.28
C HIS A 127 -4.03 -25.60 11.55
N VAL A 128 -4.46 -25.47 12.79
CA VAL A 128 -5.37 -24.40 13.25
C VAL A 128 -4.66 -23.05 13.18
N GLU A 129 -5.30 -22.04 12.58
CA GLU A 129 -4.69 -20.73 12.35
C GLU A 129 -3.30 -20.83 11.68
N GLY A 130 -3.15 -21.77 10.75
CA GLY A 130 -1.92 -21.95 9.97
C GLY A 130 -1.68 -20.79 9.02
N GLY A 131 -2.77 -20.21 8.52
CA GLY A 131 -2.77 -19.10 7.60
C GLY A 131 -2.59 -19.50 6.13
N SER A 132 -3.07 -18.64 5.24
CA SER A 132 -2.93 -18.81 3.79
C SER A 132 -2.78 -17.45 3.10
N VAL A 133 -2.29 -17.48 1.86
CA VAL A 133 -2.22 -16.30 0.98
C VAL A 133 -2.92 -16.64 -0.32
N THR A 134 -3.74 -15.73 -0.82
CA THR A 134 -4.38 -15.84 -2.13
C THR A 134 -3.91 -14.71 -3.04
N LEU A 135 -3.36 -15.05 -4.19
CA LEU A 135 -3.07 -14.14 -5.28
C LEU A 135 -4.38 -13.95 -6.07
N LEU A 136 -4.93 -12.75 -6.10
CA LEU A 136 -6.12 -12.36 -6.85
C LEU A 136 -5.67 -11.66 -8.13
N TRP A 137 -6.03 -12.19 -9.29
CA TRP A 137 -5.50 -11.74 -10.57
C TRP A 137 -6.27 -10.54 -11.14
N GLY A 138 -5.54 -9.48 -11.46
CA GLY A 138 -6.04 -8.33 -12.19
C GLY A 138 -6.50 -8.69 -13.60
N SER A 139 -7.42 -7.93 -14.14
CA SER A 139 -7.90 -8.09 -15.51
C SER A 139 -8.70 -6.86 -15.93
N LYS A 140 -8.96 -6.69 -17.22
CA LYS A 140 -9.81 -5.62 -17.76
C LYS A 140 -11.18 -5.45 -17.06
N SER A 141 -11.65 -6.45 -16.36
CA SER A 141 -12.92 -6.42 -15.62
C SER A 141 -12.75 -6.27 -14.10
N GLY A 142 -11.55 -5.95 -13.64
CA GLY A 142 -11.16 -5.97 -12.23
C GLY A 142 -10.58 -7.33 -11.83
N LEU A 143 -10.60 -7.66 -10.54
CA LEU A 143 -10.07 -8.92 -10.02
C LEU A 143 -10.88 -10.12 -10.51
N SER A 144 -10.18 -11.18 -10.94
CA SER A 144 -10.79 -12.36 -11.57
C SER A 144 -10.07 -13.65 -11.15
N GLY A 145 -10.75 -14.45 -10.32
CA GLY A 145 -10.18 -15.70 -9.81
C GLY A 145 -9.05 -15.49 -8.82
N GLY A 146 -8.33 -16.56 -8.50
CA GLY A 146 -7.18 -16.49 -7.61
C GLY A 146 -6.37 -17.78 -7.61
N THR A 147 -5.19 -17.72 -6.98
CA THR A 147 -4.26 -18.84 -6.78
C THR A 147 -3.81 -18.84 -5.33
N THR A 148 -3.90 -20.00 -4.65
CA THR A 148 -3.39 -20.12 -3.28
C THR A 148 -1.88 -20.28 -3.29
N LEU A 149 -1.20 -19.50 -2.47
CA LEU A 149 0.19 -19.66 -2.11
C LEU A 149 0.27 -20.37 -0.76
N HIS A 150 0.95 -21.50 -0.74
CA HIS A 150 1.04 -22.34 0.46
C HIS A 150 2.23 -21.97 1.33
N ASP A 151 2.06 -22.04 2.64
CA ASP A 151 3.16 -21.92 3.60
C ASP A 151 4.19 -23.04 3.37
N PRO A 152 5.48 -22.71 3.13
CA PRO A 152 6.54 -23.70 2.97
C PRO A 152 6.85 -24.48 4.25
N ALA A 153 6.49 -23.95 5.43
CA ALA A 153 6.73 -24.56 6.74
C ALA A 153 5.45 -24.51 7.62
N PRO A 154 4.36 -25.18 7.21
CA PRO A 154 3.06 -25.04 7.85
C PRO A 154 3.07 -25.54 9.30
N ALA A 155 2.51 -24.73 10.20
CA ALA A 155 2.34 -25.05 11.61
C ALA A 155 1.06 -24.41 12.17
N SER A 156 0.50 -24.96 13.25
CA SER A 156 -0.63 -24.34 13.95
C SER A 156 -0.18 -23.04 14.63
N GLY A 157 -1.00 -21.98 14.48
CA GLY A 157 -0.67 -20.64 14.98
C GLY A 157 0.44 -19.94 14.22
N ASN A 158 0.75 -20.39 12.99
CA ASN A 158 1.78 -19.77 12.16
C ASN A 158 1.33 -18.44 11.55
N HIS A 159 0.02 -18.25 11.37
CA HIS A 159 -0.58 -17.05 10.80
C HIS A 159 0.10 -16.60 9.50
N PHE A 160 0.45 -17.55 8.63
CA PHE A 160 1.07 -17.27 7.33
C PHE A 160 0.23 -16.28 6.52
N GLY A 161 0.86 -15.23 5.98
CA GLY A 161 0.16 -14.15 5.29
C GLY A 161 -0.38 -13.06 6.22
N GLY A 162 0.08 -13.01 7.47
CA GLY A 162 -0.26 -11.92 8.40
C GLY A 162 0.31 -10.57 7.99
N HIS A 163 1.44 -10.57 7.26
CA HIS A 163 2.08 -9.38 6.70
C HIS A 163 2.56 -9.68 5.29
N LEU A 164 2.40 -8.72 4.39
CA LEU A 164 2.68 -8.87 2.96
C LEU A 164 3.36 -7.60 2.43
N ALA A 165 4.34 -7.79 1.55
CA ALA A 165 4.93 -6.72 0.75
C ALA A 165 5.39 -7.27 -0.59
N ALA A 166 5.20 -6.51 -1.66
CA ALA A 166 5.65 -6.88 -3.00
C ALA A 166 6.66 -5.84 -3.51
N GLY A 167 7.74 -6.30 -4.14
CA GLY A 167 8.79 -5.46 -4.71
C GLY A 167 9.75 -6.28 -5.56
N ASP A 168 10.47 -5.61 -6.44
CA ASP A 168 11.51 -6.19 -7.30
C ASP A 168 12.82 -6.31 -6.51
N PHE A 169 12.96 -7.40 -5.73
CA PHE A 169 14.12 -7.57 -4.84
C PHE A 169 15.39 -8.03 -5.54
N ASP A 170 15.33 -8.52 -6.78
CA ASP A 170 16.50 -8.96 -7.50
C ASP A 170 16.88 -8.09 -8.71
N GLY A 171 16.07 -7.07 -9.00
CA GLY A 171 16.31 -6.05 -10.02
C GLY A 171 16.06 -6.57 -11.44
N ASP A 172 15.24 -7.60 -11.62
CA ASP A 172 14.93 -8.16 -12.93
C ASP A 172 13.69 -7.55 -13.60
N GLY A 173 12.94 -6.71 -12.86
CA GLY A 173 11.75 -6.01 -13.31
C GLY A 173 10.44 -6.78 -13.09
N GLU A 174 10.50 -7.97 -12.48
CA GLU A 174 9.32 -8.76 -12.07
C GLU A 174 9.24 -8.76 -10.53
N PRO A 175 8.12 -8.34 -9.92
CA PRO A 175 8.08 -8.22 -8.47
C PRO A 175 7.97 -9.58 -7.78
N GLU A 176 8.74 -9.75 -6.70
CA GLU A 176 8.62 -10.82 -5.73
C GLU A 176 7.63 -10.47 -4.64
N LEU A 177 7.25 -11.48 -3.86
CA LEU A 177 6.37 -11.33 -2.70
C LEU A 177 7.07 -11.75 -1.40
N ALA A 178 7.19 -10.83 -0.46
CA ALA A 178 7.54 -11.12 0.91
C ALA A 178 6.28 -11.45 1.73
N VAL A 179 6.31 -12.59 2.43
CA VAL A 179 5.22 -13.08 3.28
C VAL A 179 5.72 -13.31 4.69
N GLY A 180 5.18 -12.58 5.66
CA GLY A 180 5.47 -12.73 7.07
C GLY A 180 4.56 -13.78 7.73
N SER A 181 5.18 -14.57 8.64
CA SER A 181 4.52 -15.55 9.48
C SER A 181 4.96 -15.40 10.93
N GLN A 182 4.06 -15.57 11.88
CA GLN A 182 4.41 -15.44 13.30
C GLN A 182 5.32 -16.57 13.79
N GLY A 183 5.25 -17.75 13.19
CA GLY A 183 5.96 -18.95 13.67
C GLY A 183 7.19 -19.35 12.85
N SER A 184 7.30 -18.96 11.57
CA SER A 184 8.34 -19.43 10.65
C SER A 184 9.16 -18.35 9.95
N GLY A 185 8.98 -17.07 10.31
CA GLY A 185 9.79 -16.00 9.73
C GLY A 185 9.19 -15.34 8.49
N VAL A 186 10.04 -14.76 7.64
CA VAL A 186 9.65 -14.13 6.38
C VAL A 186 10.07 -15.01 5.22
N TRP A 187 9.14 -15.26 4.30
CA TRP A 187 9.38 -16.01 3.06
C TRP A 187 9.34 -15.05 1.87
N ILE A 188 10.32 -15.18 0.98
CA ILE A 188 10.34 -14.50 -0.31
C ILE A 188 9.94 -15.50 -1.39
N PHE A 189 8.92 -15.18 -2.16
CA PHE A 189 8.41 -15.97 -3.28
C PHE A 189 8.71 -15.24 -4.58
N ASP A 190 9.20 -16.00 -5.55
CA ASP A 190 9.69 -15.51 -6.82
C ASP A 190 8.90 -16.16 -7.99
N SER A 191 8.90 -15.52 -9.14
CA SER A 191 8.26 -16.00 -10.39
C SER A 191 6.79 -16.36 -10.18
N LEU A 192 6.02 -15.40 -9.66
CA LEU A 192 4.61 -15.57 -9.34
C LEU A 192 3.76 -15.62 -10.63
N ALA A 193 2.86 -16.57 -10.70
CA ALA A 193 2.01 -16.77 -11.87
C ALA A 193 0.67 -17.40 -11.48
N LYS A 194 -0.27 -17.46 -12.43
CA LYS A 194 -1.57 -18.12 -12.26
C LYS A 194 -1.45 -19.62 -11.91
N SER A 195 -0.28 -20.22 -12.11
CA SER A 195 0.05 -21.60 -11.72
C SER A 195 0.64 -21.74 -10.31
N GLY A 196 0.93 -20.66 -9.61
CA GLY A 196 1.60 -20.59 -8.32
C GLY A 196 2.96 -19.89 -8.38
N ALA A 197 3.77 -20.00 -7.33
CA ALA A 197 5.13 -19.49 -7.30
C ALA A 197 6.12 -20.44 -8.00
N GLY A 198 7.16 -19.88 -8.62
CA GLY A 198 8.27 -20.62 -9.22
C GLY A 198 9.24 -21.14 -8.18
N SER A 199 9.71 -20.28 -7.29
CA SER A 199 10.61 -20.62 -6.18
C SER A 199 10.25 -19.87 -4.90
N HIS A 200 10.87 -20.27 -3.79
CA HIS A 200 10.77 -19.54 -2.53
C HIS A 200 12.02 -19.77 -1.69
N ARG A 201 12.30 -18.82 -0.80
CA ARG A 201 13.37 -18.92 0.22
C ARG A 201 12.92 -18.29 1.51
N GLU A 202 13.42 -18.77 2.62
CA GLU A 202 13.29 -18.10 3.92
C GLU A 202 14.31 -16.96 4.01
N LEU A 203 13.88 -15.79 4.47
CA LEU A 203 14.76 -14.69 4.81
C LEU A 203 15.21 -14.86 6.26
N SER A 204 16.55 -14.90 6.47
CA SER A 204 17.11 -14.95 7.82
C SER A 204 16.98 -13.59 8.50
N THR A 205 15.94 -13.42 9.32
CA THR A 205 15.74 -12.23 10.13
C THR A 205 16.19 -12.50 11.56
N ALA A 206 16.71 -11.47 12.25
CA ALA A 206 17.01 -11.57 13.68
C ALA A 206 15.78 -11.38 14.57
N ILE A 207 14.60 -11.19 13.97
CA ILE A 207 13.35 -11.08 14.70
C ILE A 207 12.98 -12.47 15.22
N ALA A 208 12.88 -12.60 16.55
CA ALA A 208 12.70 -13.87 17.20
C ALA A 208 11.32 -14.49 16.92
N PRO A 209 11.20 -15.74 16.43
CA PRO A 209 9.90 -16.39 16.21
C PRO A 209 9.23 -16.75 17.52
N GLY A 210 7.91 -16.70 17.57
CA GLY A 210 7.11 -17.34 18.62
C GLY A 210 6.29 -16.44 19.55
N SER A 211 6.08 -15.15 19.27
CA SER A 211 5.06 -14.32 19.93
C SER A 211 4.09 -13.72 18.92
N PRO A 212 2.82 -13.61 19.24
CA PRO A 212 1.81 -13.01 18.36
C PRO A 212 2.07 -11.54 18.01
N ASP A 213 3.09 -10.90 18.59
CA ASP A 213 3.43 -9.50 18.40
C ASP A 213 4.80 -9.26 17.74
N TYR A 214 5.46 -10.27 17.13
CA TYR A 214 6.86 -10.14 16.68
C TYR A 214 7.03 -9.41 15.35
N TYR A 215 6.26 -9.76 14.31
CA TYR A 215 6.26 -9.01 13.07
C TYR A 215 5.12 -8.00 13.12
N ARG A 216 5.40 -6.75 12.81
CA ARG A 216 4.38 -5.69 12.79
C ARG A 216 4.19 -5.08 11.42
N SER A 217 5.23 -5.07 10.57
CA SER A 217 5.14 -4.56 9.20
C SER A 217 6.16 -5.19 8.28
N LEU A 218 5.82 -5.23 6.99
CA LEU A 218 6.73 -5.40 5.88
C LEU A 218 6.55 -4.19 4.96
N THR A 219 7.65 -3.58 4.53
CA THR A 219 7.63 -2.38 3.68
C THR A 219 8.79 -2.44 2.70
N VAL A 220 8.61 -1.90 1.50
CA VAL A 220 9.55 -2.01 0.39
C VAL A 220 9.96 -0.61 -0.07
N GLY A 221 11.23 -0.45 -0.46
CA GLY A 221 11.76 0.77 -1.10
C GLY A 221 13.19 0.55 -1.59
N ASP A 222 13.59 1.25 -2.64
CA ASP A 222 14.97 1.28 -3.14
C ASP A 222 15.75 2.39 -2.42
N PHE A 223 16.27 2.07 -1.21
CA PHE A 223 16.89 3.06 -0.34
C PHE A 223 18.32 3.42 -0.75
N ASP A 224 18.96 2.61 -1.60
CA ASP A 224 20.33 2.90 -2.07
C ASP A 224 20.42 3.26 -3.56
N GLY A 225 19.28 3.23 -4.27
CA GLY A 225 19.19 3.64 -5.67
C GLY A 225 19.86 2.65 -6.62
N ASP A 226 20.00 1.37 -6.24
CA ASP A 226 20.67 0.37 -7.06
C ASP A 226 19.74 -0.29 -8.10
N GLY A 227 18.43 0.01 -8.02
CA GLY A 227 17.37 -0.48 -8.91
C GLY A 227 16.76 -1.81 -8.44
N SER A 228 17.17 -2.33 -7.29
CA SER A 228 16.51 -3.45 -6.62
C SER A 228 15.86 -2.95 -5.33
N ASP A 229 14.65 -3.42 -5.07
CA ASP A 229 13.95 -3.03 -3.84
C ASP A 229 14.59 -3.67 -2.60
N ASP A 230 14.66 -2.88 -1.52
CA ASP A 230 15.03 -3.32 -0.20
C ASP A 230 13.78 -3.68 0.62
N LEU A 231 13.91 -4.62 1.57
CA LEU A 231 12.83 -5.01 2.46
C LEU A 231 13.08 -4.51 3.87
N VAL A 232 12.13 -3.77 4.42
CA VAL A 232 12.07 -3.42 5.84
C VAL A 232 11.17 -4.40 6.57
N VAL A 233 11.71 -5.03 7.60
CA VAL A 233 10.97 -5.93 8.51
C VAL A 233 10.85 -5.23 9.85
N GLY A 234 9.67 -4.72 10.17
CA GLY A 234 9.36 -4.12 11.47
C GLY A 234 8.92 -5.18 12.47
N GLY A 235 9.40 -5.07 13.71
CA GLY A 235 9.05 -6.04 14.73
C GLY A 235 9.76 -5.81 16.05
N ARG A 236 9.68 -6.79 16.94
CA ARG A 236 10.46 -6.80 18.18
C ARG A 236 11.78 -7.54 17.96
N TYR A 237 12.85 -6.83 18.20
CA TYR A 237 14.21 -7.34 18.12
C TYR A 237 14.77 -7.60 19.53
N ASP A 238 15.33 -8.79 19.76
CA ASP A 238 15.90 -9.18 21.04
C ASP A 238 17.37 -9.62 20.84
N GLU A 239 18.31 -8.68 20.95
CA GLU A 239 19.74 -9.00 20.91
C GLU A 239 20.32 -9.32 22.30
N ASP A 240 19.67 -8.88 23.38
CA ASP A 240 20.15 -9.00 24.77
C ASP A 240 19.07 -9.41 25.79
N GLY A 241 17.87 -9.78 25.34
CA GLY A 241 16.71 -10.08 26.19
C GLY A 241 15.88 -8.84 26.55
N SER A 242 16.16 -7.68 25.95
CA SER A 242 15.30 -6.51 26.00
C SER A 242 14.40 -6.51 24.77
N TYR A 243 13.11 -6.63 24.94
CA TYR A 243 12.14 -6.63 23.83
C TYR A 243 11.90 -5.22 23.31
N ASP A 244 12.95 -4.57 22.79
CA ASP A 244 12.84 -3.26 22.17
C ASP A 244 12.37 -3.40 20.71
N GLY A 245 11.52 -2.49 20.23
CA GLY A 245 11.11 -2.45 18.84
C GLY A 245 12.29 -2.05 17.95
N ALA A 246 12.34 -2.60 16.74
CA ALA A 246 13.32 -2.23 15.73
C ALA A 246 12.75 -2.44 14.31
N ALA A 247 13.33 -1.73 13.34
CA ALA A 247 13.19 -2.03 11.94
C ALA A 247 14.50 -2.66 11.43
N LEU A 248 14.40 -3.80 10.76
CA LEU A 248 15.52 -4.45 10.08
C LEU A 248 15.42 -4.14 8.59
N VAL A 249 16.42 -3.45 8.05
CA VAL A 249 16.51 -3.14 6.62
C VAL A 249 17.37 -4.19 5.95
N HIS A 250 16.79 -4.97 5.07
CA HIS A 250 17.41 -6.05 4.31
C HIS A 250 17.66 -5.60 2.86
N PRO A 251 18.88 -5.18 2.49
CA PRO A 251 19.18 -4.78 1.12
C PRO A 251 18.84 -5.87 0.12
N SER A 252 18.08 -5.54 -0.92
CA SER A 252 17.58 -6.50 -1.94
C SER A 252 16.98 -7.77 -1.30
N ALA A 253 16.26 -7.62 -0.17
CA ALA A 253 15.68 -8.70 0.64
C ALA A 253 16.66 -9.85 0.95
N ARG A 254 17.95 -9.58 1.12
CA ARG A 254 19.00 -10.57 1.47
C ARG A 254 19.11 -10.76 2.99
N ASP A 255 19.83 -11.81 3.42
CA ASP A 255 20.00 -12.13 4.84
C ASP A 255 20.80 -11.08 5.63
N ALA A 256 21.64 -10.27 4.95
CA ALA A 256 22.29 -9.13 5.58
C ALA A 256 21.27 -8.05 5.93
N TYR A 257 21.43 -7.38 7.06
CA TYR A 257 20.51 -6.31 7.48
C TYR A 257 21.22 -5.22 8.26
N THR A 258 20.60 -4.03 8.25
CA THR A 258 20.92 -2.90 9.13
C THR A 258 19.80 -2.76 10.15
N VAL A 259 20.13 -2.53 11.41
CA VAL A 259 19.15 -2.31 12.48
C VAL A 259 18.91 -0.82 12.65
N LEU A 260 17.67 -0.39 12.49
CA LEU A 260 17.21 0.94 12.89
C LEU A 260 16.62 0.85 14.30
N PRO A 261 16.98 1.77 15.22
CA PRO A 261 16.63 1.63 16.64
C PRO A 261 15.19 2.04 16.98
N ASP A 262 14.41 2.45 16.00
CA ASP A 262 13.03 2.87 16.22
C ASP A 262 12.05 1.75 15.89
N GLU A 263 10.97 1.67 16.65
CA GLU A 263 9.88 0.73 16.39
C GLU A 263 9.22 1.01 15.04
N ALA A 264 8.84 -0.05 14.33
CA ALA A 264 8.19 0.03 13.04
C ALA A 264 6.91 -0.82 13.01
N PRO A 265 5.88 -0.52 13.83
CA PRO A 265 4.60 -1.19 13.71
C PRO A 265 3.90 -0.90 12.38
N VAL A 266 4.16 0.27 11.82
CA VAL A 266 3.74 0.69 10.48
C VAL A 266 4.86 1.48 9.82
N ALA A 267 4.95 1.42 8.49
CA ALA A 267 5.96 2.14 7.73
C ALA A 267 5.42 2.56 6.35
N ALA A 268 6.01 3.62 5.79
CA ALA A 268 5.78 4.08 4.43
C ALA A 268 7.11 4.49 3.80
N THR A 269 7.21 4.35 2.48
CA THR A 269 8.40 4.70 1.70
C THR A 269 8.04 5.68 0.58
N GLY A 270 8.96 6.55 0.22
CA GLY A 270 8.86 7.49 -0.88
C GLY A 270 10.08 8.41 -0.91
N ASP A 271 10.31 9.09 -2.01
CA ASP A 271 11.42 10.04 -2.18
C ASP A 271 10.99 11.43 -1.68
N PHE A 272 11.23 11.71 -0.38
CA PHE A 272 10.76 12.94 0.27
C PHE A 272 11.60 14.18 -0.08
N ASP A 273 12.79 13.99 -0.64
CA ASP A 273 13.68 15.11 -1.04
C ASP A 273 14.06 15.12 -2.53
N ASN A 274 13.51 14.18 -3.30
CA ASN A 274 13.68 14.00 -4.75
C ASN A 274 15.16 13.85 -5.13
N ASP A 275 15.90 13.05 -4.35
CA ASP A 275 17.30 12.75 -4.60
C ASP A 275 17.51 11.43 -5.37
N GLY A 276 16.44 10.69 -5.63
CA GLY A 276 16.42 9.44 -6.38
C GLY A 276 16.67 8.20 -5.53
N HIS A 277 16.61 8.32 -4.19
CA HIS A 277 16.63 7.23 -3.24
C HIS A 277 15.34 7.29 -2.42
N ASP A 278 14.69 6.15 -2.22
CA ASP A 278 13.55 6.14 -1.34
C ASP A 278 13.97 6.44 0.10
N ASP A 279 13.16 7.24 0.78
CA ASP A 279 13.23 7.50 2.20
C ASP A 279 12.25 6.57 2.95
N LEU A 280 12.49 6.35 4.23
CA LEU A 280 11.64 5.54 5.09
C LEU A 280 11.00 6.39 6.19
N LEU A 281 9.68 6.30 6.32
CA LEU A 281 8.96 6.80 7.50
C LEU A 281 8.49 5.62 8.35
N LEU A 282 8.82 5.65 9.64
CA LEU A 282 8.32 4.73 10.65
C LEU A 282 7.26 5.43 11.50
N GLY A 283 6.08 4.82 11.64
CA GLY A 283 5.09 5.23 12.63
C GLY A 283 5.39 4.62 14.00
N SER A 284 5.33 5.42 15.03
CA SER A 284 5.50 5.01 16.44
C SER A 284 4.32 5.54 17.27
N PRO A 285 3.12 4.96 17.08
CA PRO A 285 1.89 5.48 17.68
C PRO A 285 1.89 5.45 19.22
N ASP A 286 2.52 4.47 19.84
CA ASP A 286 2.66 4.40 21.29
C ASP A 286 3.46 5.60 21.88
N ASN A 287 4.25 6.26 21.03
CA ASN A 287 5.04 7.45 21.36
C ASN A 287 4.49 8.75 20.74
N ASP A 288 3.32 8.71 20.11
CA ASP A 288 2.67 9.83 19.42
C ASP A 288 3.62 10.55 18.43
N MET A 289 4.38 9.79 17.62
CA MET A 289 5.36 10.34 16.69
C MET A 289 5.54 9.49 15.41
N VAL A 290 6.15 10.12 14.42
CA VAL A 290 6.72 9.43 13.26
C VAL A 290 8.20 9.78 13.12
N VAL A 291 8.99 8.85 12.58
CA VAL A 291 10.43 8.98 12.43
C VAL A 291 10.82 8.76 10.97
N ALA A 292 11.41 9.75 10.34
CA ALA A 292 11.91 9.68 8.97
C ALA A 292 13.41 9.38 8.94
N TYR A 293 13.81 8.51 8.02
CA TYR A 293 15.19 8.17 7.68
C TYR A 293 15.40 8.46 6.19
N ALA A 294 16.44 9.23 5.87
CA ALA A 294 16.77 9.52 4.48
C ALA A 294 17.53 8.36 3.84
N GLY A 295 17.16 8.05 2.58
CA GLY A 295 17.90 7.20 1.68
C GLY A 295 19.24 7.79 1.27
N SER A 296 20.11 7.00 0.68
CA SER A 296 21.39 7.46 0.14
C SER A 296 22.06 6.33 -0.64
N PRO A 297 23.11 6.60 -1.48
CA PRO A 297 23.88 5.53 -2.14
C PRO A 297 24.50 4.46 -1.22
N GLY A 298 24.36 4.61 0.08
CA GLY A 298 24.79 3.63 1.08
C GLY A 298 23.62 3.01 1.83
N GLY A 299 22.40 3.20 1.34
CA GLY A 299 21.15 2.81 1.98
C GLY A 299 20.76 3.72 3.15
N LEU A 300 19.84 3.25 3.99
CA LEU A 300 19.36 3.96 5.18
C LEU A 300 20.43 3.99 6.29
N GLY A 301 20.72 5.18 6.79
CA GLY A 301 21.66 5.40 7.87
C GLY A 301 20.99 5.91 9.14
N THR A 302 21.40 5.39 10.29
CA THR A 302 20.86 5.81 11.61
C THR A 302 21.13 7.28 11.96
N SER A 303 22.04 7.95 11.25
CA SER A 303 22.44 9.35 11.49
C SER A 303 21.52 10.39 10.84
N ALA A 304 20.71 10.01 9.85
CA ALA A 304 19.81 10.90 9.12
C ALA A 304 18.38 10.92 9.68
N ARG A 305 18.21 10.59 10.94
CA ARG A 305 16.93 10.46 11.65
C ARG A 305 16.29 11.81 11.95
N ARG A 306 15.00 11.97 11.60
CA ARG A 306 14.16 13.12 11.99
C ARG A 306 12.84 12.65 12.60
N THR A 307 12.40 13.30 13.65
CA THR A 307 11.16 12.98 14.36
C THR A 307 10.14 14.11 14.15
N PHE A 308 8.88 13.71 13.91
CA PHE A 308 7.74 14.62 13.81
C PHE A 308 6.66 14.18 14.78
N THR A 309 6.04 15.19 15.44
CA THR A 309 4.88 15.07 16.31
C THR A 309 3.89 16.18 15.95
N GLN A 310 2.72 16.19 16.55
CA GLN A 310 1.79 17.32 16.41
C GLN A 310 2.34 18.62 17.02
N ASP A 311 3.36 18.58 17.90
CA ASP A 311 4.05 19.77 18.41
C ASP A 311 5.18 20.26 17.49
N THR A 312 5.47 19.57 16.38
CA THR A 312 6.48 20.01 15.42
C THR A 312 6.06 21.33 14.77
N PRO A 313 6.95 22.35 14.70
CA PRO A 313 6.60 23.66 14.13
C PRO A 313 5.99 23.56 12.73
N GLY A 314 4.76 24.09 12.59
CA GLY A 314 4.00 24.09 11.34
C GLY A 314 3.03 22.93 11.20
N VAL A 315 3.12 21.90 12.01
CA VAL A 315 2.16 20.80 12.07
C VAL A 315 0.91 21.29 12.85
N PRO A 316 -0.30 21.11 12.30
CA PRO A 316 -1.54 21.42 13.01
C PRO A 316 -1.80 20.42 14.14
N GLY A 317 -2.39 20.88 15.23
CA GLY A 317 -2.72 20.06 16.40
C GLY A 317 -1.82 20.37 17.59
N VAL A 318 -1.89 19.54 18.59
CA VAL A 318 -1.05 19.53 19.79
C VAL A 318 -0.93 18.07 20.21
N THR A 319 0.26 17.61 20.52
CA THR A 319 0.46 16.22 21.00
C THR A 319 -0.24 16.02 22.35
N GLU A 320 -1.23 15.16 22.37
CA GLU A 320 -1.88 14.66 23.58
C GLU A 320 -1.49 13.19 23.82
N PRO A 321 -1.38 12.72 25.06
CA PRO A 321 -0.99 11.34 25.31
C PRO A 321 -2.00 10.33 24.74
N SER A 322 -1.53 9.40 23.94
CA SER A 322 -2.33 8.35 23.34
C SER A 322 -3.29 8.79 22.23
N ASP A 323 -2.95 9.84 21.47
CA ASP A 323 -3.63 10.16 20.20
C ASP A 323 -3.29 9.15 19.10
N PHE A 324 -2.21 8.39 19.31
CA PHE A 324 -1.65 7.43 18.37
C PHE A 324 -1.30 8.07 17.02
N PHE A 325 -0.65 9.24 17.09
CA PHE A 325 -0.07 9.87 15.90
C PHE A 325 1.01 8.96 15.30
N GLY A 326 0.77 8.49 14.08
CA GLY A 326 1.62 7.50 13.41
C GLY A 326 1.00 6.10 13.31
N GLU A 327 -0.28 5.90 13.71
CA GLU A 327 -0.98 4.61 13.54
C GLU A 327 -1.18 4.24 12.07
N GLY A 328 -1.55 5.20 11.24
CA GLY A 328 -1.61 5.04 9.79
C GLY A 328 -0.58 5.94 9.12
N VAL A 329 0.19 5.42 8.16
CA VAL A 329 1.13 6.21 7.36
C VAL A 329 1.07 5.81 5.89
N ALA A 330 1.20 6.81 4.99
CA ALA A 330 1.28 6.59 3.55
C ALA A 330 2.04 7.73 2.87
N ALA A 331 2.80 7.42 1.82
CA ALA A 331 3.55 8.38 1.01
C ALA A 331 2.91 8.62 -0.35
N GLY A 332 3.12 9.80 -0.93
CA GLY A 332 2.74 10.17 -2.29
C GLY A 332 2.70 11.68 -2.48
N ASP A 333 3.02 12.15 -3.67
CA ASP A 333 3.05 13.57 -4.03
C ASP A 333 1.62 14.14 -4.18
N VAL A 334 1.08 14.75 -3.11
CA VAL A 334 -0.30 15.29 -3.10
C VAL A 334 -0.42 16.62 -3.83
N ASN A 335 0.71 17.28 -4.13
CA ASN A 335 0.70 18.62 -4.71
C ASN A 335 1.37 18.74 -6.09
N GLY A 336 1.97 17.66 -6.61
CA GLY A 336 2.59 17.59 -7.91
C GLY A 336 3.92 18.37 -7.99
N ASP A 337 4.62 18.55 -6.86
CA ASP A 337 5.88 19.29 -6.84
C ASP A 337 7.13 18.40 -6.97
N GLY A 338 6.91 17.08 -7.01
CA GLY A 338 7.95 16.08 -7.23
C GLY A 338 8.64 15.60 -5.95
N TYR A 339 8.15 15.98 -4.78
CA TYR A 339 8.57 15.48 -3.48
C TYR A 339 7.42 14.69 -2.89
N ASP A 340 7.65 13.47 -2.45
CA ASP A 340 6.60 12.72 -1.79
C ASP A 340 6.24 13.34 -0.43
N ASP A 341 4.94 13.56 -0.24
CA ASP A 341 4.32 14.00 1.00
C ASP A 341 3.90 12.77 1.82
N ILE A 342 3.62 12.97 3.10
CA ILE A 342 3.18 11.89 4.00
C ILE A 342 1.82 12.19 4.60
N ALA A 343 0.90 11.24 4.52
CA ALA A 343 -0.29 11.20 5.36
C ALA A 343 0.02 10.45 6.66
N VAL A 344 -0.31 11.04 7.80
CA VAL A 344 -0.14 10.47 9.15
C VAL A 344 -1.48 10.48 9.86
N GLY A 345 -1.96 9.30 10.26
CA GLY A 345 -3.17 9.14 11.07
C GLY A 345 -2.90 9.24 12.56
N ALA A 346 -3.85 9.82 13.30
CA ALA A 346 -3.94 9.83 14.76
C ALA A 346 -5.35 9.33 15.14
N GLU A 347 -5.51 8.01 15.26
CA GLU A 347 -6.84 7.39 15.33
C GLU A 347 -7.61 7.70 16.63
N TYR A 348 -6.90 8.05 17.71
CA TYR A 348 -7.53 8.41 18.98
C TYR A 348 -7.57 9.93 19.23
N GLU A 349 -7.19 10.75 18.25
CA GLU A 349 -7.29 12.21 18.32
C GLU A 349 -8.68 12.65 18.81
N THR A 350 -8.68 13.52 19.81
CA THR A 350 -9.91 14.17 20.31
C THR A 350 -10.15 15.47 19.55
N VAL A 351 -11.13 15.49 18.65
CA VAL A 351 -11.45 16.68 17.87
C VAL A 351 -12.47 17.56 18.61
N GLY A 352 -12.02 18.66 19.17
CA GLY A 352 -12.85 19.57 19.95
C GLY A 352 -13.33 18.93 21.26
N SER A 353 -14.58 18.42 21.31
CA SER A 353 -15.12 17.69 22.47
C SER A 353 -15.50 16.26 22.15
N VAL A 354 -15.16 15.77 20.95
CA VAL A 354 -15.51 14.43 20.47
C VAL A 354 -14.30 13.52 20.67
N PRO A 355 -14.33 12.59 21.65
CA PRO A 355 -13.18 11.76 21.94
C PRO A 355 -12.97 10.70 20.87
N ASN A 356 -11.70 10.41 20.54
CA ASN A 356 -11.28 9.37 19.62
C ASN A 356 -11.99 9.46 18.25
N ALA A 357 -12.30 10.67 17.80
CA ALA A 357 -12.88 10.89 16.47
C ALA A 357 -11.86 10.59 15.38
N GLY A 358 -10.59 10.84 15.68
CA GLY A 358 -9.45 10.64 14.80
C GLY A 358 -9.21 11.78 13.81
N SER A 359 -7.98 11.85 13.33
CA SER A 359 -7.54 12.86 12.37
C SER A 359 -6.46 12.31 11.43
N VAL A 360 -6.23 13.01 10.32
CA VAL A 360 -5.10 12.75 9.39
C VAL A 360 -4.34 14.05 9.20
N THR A 361 -3.03 14.01 9.37
CA THR A 361 -2.11 15.10 9.07
C THR A 361 -1.32 14.80 7.80
N ILE A 362 -1.19 15.80 6.91
CA ILE A 362 -0.31 15.73 5.74
C ILE A 362 0.96 16.52 6.08
N LEU A 363 2.11 15.85 6.13
CA LEU A 363 3.44 16.46 6.18
C LEU A 363 3.94 16.67 4.75
N ARG A 364 4.77 17.68 4.51
CA ARG A 364 5.26 18.01 3.18
C ARG A 364 6.66 17.48 2.93
N GLY A 365 6.87 16.92 1.73
CA GLY A 365 8.20 16.76 1.15
C GLY A 365 8.85 18.10 0.79
N SER A 366 10.17 18.14 0.69
CA SER A 366 10.93 19.32 0.30
C SER A 366 12.38 18.94 -0.02
N PRO A 367 13.18 19.81 -0.71
CA PRO A 367 14.61 19.54 -0.96
C PRO A 367 15.46 19.26 0.28
N ALA A 368 14.89 19.28 1.45
CA ALA A 368 15.55 18.98 2.71
C ALA A 368 14.88 17.77 3.43
N GLY A 369 14.08 16.99 2.71
CA GLY A 369 13.22 15.94 3.24
C GLY A 369 11.94 16.49 3.87
N LEU A 370 11.27 15.68 4.68
CA LEU A 370 9.99 16.05 5.29
C LEU A 370 10.04 17.30 6.14
N THR A 371 8.94 18.06 6.15
CA THR A 371 8.77 19.30 6.92
C THR A 371 7.33 19.47 7.41
N GLY A 372 7.15 20.11 8.59
CA GLY A 372 5.83 20.57 9.05
C GLY A 372 5.37 21.86 8.37
N THR A 373 6.24 22.53 7.60
CA THR A 373 5.86 23.78 6.92
C THR A 373 4.85 23.49 5.81
N GLY A 374 3.65 24.08 5.93
CA GLY A 374 2.56 23.82 4.98
C GLY A 374 1.78 22.54 5.26
N ALA A 375 2.01 21.90 6.40
CA ALA A 375 1.23 20.73 6.83
C ALA A 375 -0.26 21.07 6.93
N GLN A 376 -1.10 20.06 6.67
CA GLN A 376 -2.56 20.19 6.70
C GLN A 376 -3.13 19.12 7.65
N ALA A 377 -4.29 19.38 8.26
CA ALA A 377 -5.00 18.37 9.05
C ALA A 377 -6.45 18.25 8.58
N PHE A 378 -6.97 17.02 8.60
CA PHE A 378 -8.32 16.66 8.19
C PHE A 378 -8.97 15.75 9.23
N HIS A 379 -10.26 15.95 9.43
CA HIS A 379 -11.16 15.09 10.21
C HIS A 379 -12.58 15.20 9.62
N GLN A 380 -13.53 14.42 10.09
CA GLN A 380 -14.86 14.36 9.49
C GLN A 380 -15.64 15.69 9.59
N ASP A 381 -15.35 16.57 10.60
CA ASP A 381 -15.94 17.94 10.70
C ASP A 381 -15.17 18.99 9.88
N THR A 382 -14.11 18.61 9.13
CA THR A 382 -13.44 19.56 8.24
C THR A 382 -14.43 20.03 7.16
N ALA A 383 -14.52 21.35 6.97
CA ALA A 383 -15.48 21.92 6.02
C ALA A 383 -15.34 21.31 4.62
N GLY A 384 -16.40 20.71 4.10
CA GLY A 384 -16.44 20.04 2.80
C GLY A 384 -16.13 18.52 2.85
N VAL A 385 -15.67 17.99 3.95
CA VAL A 385 -15.58 16.55 4.19
C VAL A 385 -16.99 16.03 4.53
N PRO A 386 -17.48 14.95 3.90
CA PRO A 386 -18.78 14.38 4.24
C PRO A 386 -18.79 13.73 5.63
N GLY A 387 -19.91 13.78 6.34
CA GLY A 387 -20.07 13.18 7.67
C GLY A 387 -19.97 14.20 8.79
N ALA A 388 -19.68 13.71 9.97
CA ALA A 388 -19.43 14.49 11.19
C ALA A 388 -18.61 13.62 12.14
N ASN A 389 -17.77 14.23 12.98
CA ASN A 389 -17.05 13.51 14.02
C ASN A 389 -18.03 12.87 15.00
N GLU A 390 -17.93 11.57 15.20
CA GLU A 390 -18.63 10.83 16.26
C GLU A 390 -17.61 10.24 17.25
N PRO A 391 -18.00 9.99 18.51
CA PRO A 391 -17.08 9.38 19.46
C PRO A 391 -16.64 7.98 19.02
N TYR A 392 -15.33 7.75 18.99
CA TYR A 392 -14.71 6.46 18.67
C TYR A 392 -14.77 6.01 17.21
N ASP A 393 -15.01 6.89 16.24
CA ASP A 393 -14.99 6.57 14.81
C ASP A 393 -13.61 6.18 14.31
N ARG A 394 -12.53 6.76 14.89
CA ARG A 394 -11.13 6.52 14.58
C ARG A 394 -10.79 6.85 13.12
N PHE A 395 -11.21 8.02 12.63
CA PHE A 395 -10.83 8.52 11.32
C PHE A 395 -9.30 8.61 11.20
N GLY A 396 -8.72 8.03 10.15
CA GLY A 396 -7.27 7.99 9.94
C GLY A 396 -6.57 6.77 10.57
N SER A 397 -7.30 5.77 11.11
CA SER A 397 -6.66 4.52 11.56
C SER A 397 -5.92 3.79 10.44
N ALA A 398 -6.32 3.98 9.21
CA ALA A 398 -5.57 3.62 8.01
C ALA A 398 -5.64 4.77 7.01
N VAL A 399 -4.55 4.98 6.25
CA VAL A 399 -4.45 6.00 5.21
C VAL A 399 -3.78 5.43 3.96
N ARG A 400 -4.10 6.01 2.79
CA ARG A 400 -3.43 5.72 1.52
C ARG A 400 -3.34 7.01 0.71
N LEU A 401 -2.21 7.22 0.03
CA LEU A 401 -2.04 8.24 -0.99
C LEU A 401 -1.89 7.55 -2.35
N THR A 402 -2.73 7.91 -3.32
CA THR A 402 -2.67 7.37 -4.69
C THR A 402 -3.46 8.27 -5.64
N ASP A 403 -2.98 8.47 -6.86
CA ASP A 403 -3.66 9.29 -7.88
C ASP A 403 -4.83 8.49 -8.51
N THR A 404 -6.01 8.65 -7.93
CA THR A 404 -7.22 7.92 -8.36
C THR A 404 -7.91 8.55 -9.56
N ASN A 405 -7.46 9.76 -9.97
CA ASN A 405 -8.10 10.52 -11.05
C ASN A 405 -7.15 10.87 -12.20
N ARG A 406 -5.89 10.51 -12.09
CA ARG A 406 -4.81 10.71 -13.06
C ARG A 406 -4.56 12.20 -13.37
N ASP A 407 -4.60 13.05 -12.36
CA ASP A 407 -4.31 14.48 -12.51
C ASP A 407 -2.88 14.85 -12.05
N GLY A 408 -2.09 13.88 -11.63
CA GLY A 408 -0.71 14.03 -11.18
C GLY A 408 -0.57 14.45 -9.71
N HIS A 409 -1.64 14.30 -8.92
CA HIS A 409 -1.65 14.61 -7.50
C HIS A 409 -2.22 13.40 -6.75
N ALA A 410 -1.50 12.87 -5.77
CA ALA A 410 -2.00 11.78 -4.97
C ALA A 410 -3.22 12.21 -4.13
N ASP A 411 -4.33 11.48 -4.26
CA ASP A 411 -5.54 11.64 -3.46
C ASP A 411 -5.39 10.93 -2.12
N LEU A 412 -5.92 11.50 -1.05
CA LEU A 412 -5.97 10.89 0.27
C LEU A 412 -7.18 9.96 0.38
N ALA A 413 -6.95 8.69 0.71
CA ALA A 413 -7.95 7.82 1.30
C ALA A 413 -7.72 7.70 2.80
N ALA A 414 -8.79 7.82 3.60
CA ALA A 414 -8.76 7.67 5.05
C ALA A 414 -9.86 6.71 5.52
N GLY A 415 -9.52 5.75 6.35
CA GLY A 415 -10.44 4.80 6.95
C GLY A 415 -10.89 5.22 8.34
N ALA A 416 -12.15 4.91 8.67
CA ALA A 416 -12.71 4.98 10.02
C ALA A 416 -13.46 3.67 10.29
N PRO A 417 -12.76 2.61 10.73
CA PRO A 417 -13.33 1.27 10.82
C PRO A 417 -14.41 1.13 11.90
N MET A 418 -14.45 2.05 12.86
CA MET A 418 -15.42 2.03 13.96
C MET A 418 -16.69 2.84 13.65
N GLU A 419 -16.70 3.58 12.54
CA GLU A 419 -17.85 4.36 12.04
C GLU A 419 -19.14 3.50 11.99
N ASN A 420 -20.28 4.09 12.36
CA ASN A 420 -21.60 3.41 12.27
C ASN A 420 -21.65 2.05 13.00
N THR A 421 -21.26 2.00 14.26
CA THR A 421 -21.27 0.78 15.09
C THR A 421 -20.28 -0.26 14.53
N SER A 422 -19.07 0.16 14.20
CA SER A 422 -17.98 -0.67 13.66
C SER A 422 -18.30 -1.32 12.31
N ASN A 423 -19.22 -0.75 11.53
CA ASN A 423 -19.39 -1.13 10.14
C ASN A 423 -18.26 -0.58 9.27
N GLY A 424 -17.77 0.58 9.66
CA GLY A 424 -16.67 1.26 9.00
C GLY A 424 -17.08 2.04 7.75
N ALA A 425 -16.24 3.00 7.43
CA ALA A 425 -16.34 3.80 6.23
C ALA A 425 -14.96 4.26 5.74
N VAL A 426 -14.92 4.70 4.49
CA VAL A 426 -13.74 5.24 3.82
C VAL A 426 -14.09 6.60 3.25
N TRP A 427 -13.17 7.54 3.37
CA TRP A 427 -13.20 8.85 2.74
C TRP A 427 -12.13 8.93 1.66
N SER A 428 -12.42 9.67 0.59
CA SER A 428 -11.43 10.09 -0.40
C SER A 428 -11.48 11.59 -0.57
N LEU A 429 -10.34 12.24 -0.38
CA LEU A 429 -10.11 13.66 -0.55
C LEU A 429 -9.10 13.85 -1.69
N ARG A 430 -9.26 14.91 -2.48
CA ARG A 430 -8.44 15.14 -3.67
C ARG A 430 -7.08 15.75 -3.35
N GLY A 431 -6.08 15.28 -4.07
CA GLY A 431 -4.84 16.03 -4.28
C GLY A 431 -5.07 17.27 -5.13
N SER A 432 -4.21 18.26 -5.06
CA SER A 432 -4.25 19.49 -5.84
C SER A 432 -2.92 20.24 -5.75
N PRO A 433 -2.60 21.20 -6.66
CA PRO A 433 -1.35 21.99 -6.58
C PRO A 433 -1.11 22.73 -5.26
N THR A 434 -2.05 22.73 -4.34
CA THR A 434 -1.92 23.33 -3.00
C THR A 434 -1.94 22.30 -1.87
N GLY A 435 -1.99 21.01 -2.22
CA GLY A 435 -2.09 19.88 -1.33
C GLY A 435 -3.48 19.26 -1.32
N VAL A 436 -3.79 18.50 -0.28
CA VAL A 436 -5.09 17.83 -0.15
C VAL A 436 -6.21 18.87 0.03
N THR A 437 -7.35 18.63 -0.64
CA THR A 437 -8.54 19.49 -0.58
C THR A 437 -9.79 18.67 -0.30
N SER A 438 -10.71 19.23 0.46
CA SER A 438 -12.05 18.67 0.68
C SER A 438 -13.02 18.91 -0.49
N THR A 439 -12.58 19.65 -1.53
CA THR A 439 -13.41 19.87 -2.73
C THR A 439 -13.64 18.54 -3.44
N GLN A 440 -14.91 18.19 -3.65
CA GLN A 440 -15.32 16.89 -4.20
C GLN A 440 -14.95 15.66 -3.32
N ALA A 441 -14.69 15.87 -2.04
CA ALA A 441 -14.53 14.76 -1.12
C ALA A 441 -15.77 13.87 -1.11
N VAL A 442 -15.55 12.57 -1.05
CA VAL A 442 -16.60 11.55 -0.99
C VAL A 442 -16.37 10.62 0.19
N SER A 443 -17.45 10.03 0.70
CA SER A 443 -17.35 8.93 1.65
C SER A 443 -18.29 7.79 1.25
N PHE A 444 -17.93 6.57 1.62
CA PHE A 444 -18.74 5.39 1.40
C PHE A 444 -18.58 4.42 2.57
N SER A 445 -19.72 3.94 3.05
CA SER A 445 -19.80 2.96 4.13
C SER A 445 -19.68 1.53 3.59
N ALA A 446 -19.44 0.56 4.46
CA ALA A 446 -19.47 -0.85 4.14
C ALA A 446 -20.73 -1.24 3.33
N ALA A 447 -21.91 -0.77 3.73
CA ALA A 447 -23.17 -1.06 3.05
C ALA A 447 -23.22 -0.47 1.62
N THR A 448 -22.69 0.72 1.40
CA THR A 448 -22.62 1.34 0.05
C THR A 448 -21.54 0.72 -0.81
N ALA A 449 -20.51 0.16 -0.21
CA ALA A 449 -19.47 -0.64 -0.87
C ALA A 449 -19.93 -2.06 -1.24
N GLY A 450 -21.17 -2.46 -0.88
CA GLY A 450 -21.75 -3.76 -1.23
C GLY A 450 -21.50 -4.86 -0.19
N LEU A 451 -20.96 -4.53 0.97
CA LEU A 451 -20.79 -5.44 2.10
C LEU A 451 -22.10 -5.62 2.87
N SER A 452 -22.14 -6.57 3.83
CA SER A 452 -23.27 -6.76 4.73
C SER A 452 -23.60 -5.48 5.51
N LYS A 453 -24.84 -5.36 5.94
CA LYS A 453 -25.31 -4.32 6.88
C LYS A 453 -25.18 -4.75 8.35
N ASP A 454 -24.67 -5.96 8.57
CA ASP A 454 -24.40 -6.45 9.91
C ASP A 454 -23.30 -5.60 10.57
N PRO A 455 -23.32 -5.42 11.90
CA PRO A 455 -22.27 -4.69 12.61
C PRO A 455 -20.92 -5.42 12.51
N TYR A 456 -19.84 -4.70 12.83
CA TYR A 456 -18.48 -5.25 12.90
C TYR A 456 -17.88 -5.69 11.55
N GLN A 457 -18.18 -4.94 10.49
CA GLN A 457 -17.53 -5.13 9.18
C GLN A 457 -16.11 -4.56 9.14
N TYR A 458 -15.83 -3.55 9.97
CA TYR A 458 -14.54 -2.85 10.08
C TYR A 458 -13.98 -2.40 8.72
N PHE A 459 -14.84 -1.98 7.82
CA PHE A 459 -14.46 -1.53 6.48
C PHE A 459 -13.58 -0.25 6.57
N GLY A 460 -12.48 -0.24 5.84
CA GLY A 460 -11.49 0.84 5.92
C GLY A 460 -10.44 0.63 7.02
N ARG A 461 -10.33 -0.59 7.58
CA ARG A 461 -9.33 -0.92 8.59
C ARG A 461 -7.90 -0.93 8.05
N SER A 462 -7.73 -1.34 6.80
CA SER A 462 -6.44 -1.30 6.10
C SER A 462 -6.62 -1.10 4.62
N PHE A 463 -5.60 -0.54 3.98
CA PHE A 463 -5.47 -0.41 2.55
C PHE A 463 -4.28 -1.24 2.06
N ALA A 464 -4.34 -1.68 0.81
CA ALA A 464 -3.20 -2.37 0.22
C ALA A 464 -2.01 -1.42 0.11
N SER A 465 -0.84 -1.92 0.46
CA SER A 465 0.43 -1.32 0.11
C SER A 465 0.80 -1.74 -1.31
N GLY A 466 1.38 -0.85 -2.09
CA GLY A 466 1.93 -1.11 -3.41
C GLY A 466 2.89 0.03 -3.72
N ARG A 467 3.93 -0.28 -4.48
CA ARG A 467 4.88 0.68 -5.03
C ARG A 467 4.45 1.13 -6.41
#